data_020021ec99cd8c285aa5f51eec2f0256
#
_entry.id   020021ec99cd8c285aa5f51eec2f0256
#
_cell.length_a   1.000
_cell.length_b   1.000
_cell.length_c   1.000
_cell.angle_alpha   90.00
_cell.angle_beta   90.00
_cell.angle_gamma   90.00
#
_symmetry.space_group_name_H-M   'P 1'
#
loop_
_entity.id
_entity.type
_entity.pdbx_description
1 polymer ?
#
loop_
_entity_poly.entity_id
_entity_poly.type
_entity_poly.pdbx_seq_one_letter_code
_entity_poly.pdbx_strand_id
1 'polypeptide(L)'
;MHGAPSGKSNSDGTPIDVYTIVLNRLIQEQGCICAYCMCRIPEKGKKATIEHIDPQSATSEEKALDYRNMLAVCNGNRDAHNDKEKSCDAHRKNAPLSVNPLKSDTLSSLKYLSNGEITASDDAIKKDLCDTLNLNCSERRIPENRKAALTAY
;
A
#
# COMPACT_ATOMS: atom_id res chain seq x y z
N MET A 1 23.25 -17.18 26.10
CA MET A 1 23.08 -15.73 26.36
C MET A 1 22.92 -15.05 25.01
N HIS A 2 21.70 -14.74 24.60
CA HIS A 2 21.44 -13.99 23.37
C HIS A 2 21.35 -12.51 23.76
N GLY A 3 22.38 -11.73 23.38
CA GLY A 3 22.38 -10.29 23.53
C GLY A 3 21.25 -9.67 22.70
N ALA A 4 20.35 -8.94 23.34
CA ALA A 4 19.37 -8.11 22.67
C ALA A 4 20.10 -7.09 21.79
N PRO A 5 19.62 -6.79 20.57
CA PRO A 5 20.20 -5.73 19.76
C PRO A 5 20.10 -4.42 20.53
N SER A 6 21.21 -3.71 20.66
CA SER A 6 21.28 -2.38 21.28
C SER A 6 20.51 -1.39 20.39
N GLY A 7 19.21 -1.24 20.64
CA GLY A 7 18.38 -0.24 19.97
C GLY A 7 18.94 1.16 20.27
N LYS A 8 19.11 1.98 19.23
CA LYS A 8 19.42 3.39 19.41
C LYS A 8 18.28 4.07 20.15
N SER A 9 18.61 4.92 21.11
CA SER A 9 17.66 5.73 21.87
C SER A 9 17.77 7.19 21.48
N ASN A 10 16.68 7.93 21.66
CA ASN A 10 16.67 9.38 21.56
C ASN A 10 17.54 10.02 22.68
N SER A 11 17.77 11.33 22.61
CA SER A 11 18.54 12.09 23.62
C SER A 11 17.91 12.04 25.02
N ASP A 12 16.62 11.72 25.13
CA ASP A 12 15.87 11.55 26.39
C ASP A 12 15.80 10.08 26.87
N GLY A 13 16.49 9.16 26.20
CA GLY A 13 16.53 7.74 26.56
C GLY A 13 15.35 6.91 26.04
N THR A 14 14.39 7.50 25.32
CA THR A 14 13.28 6.74 24.72
C THR A 14 13.73 5.89 23.54
N PRO A 15 13.24 4.64 23.37
CA PRO A 15 13.56 3.83 22.20
C PRO A 15 13.11 4.52 20.91
N ILE A 16 13.94 4.49 19.86
CA ILE A 16 13.59 5.01 18.55
C ILE A 16 12.63 4.01 17.88
N ASP A 17 11.41 4.44 17.61
CA ASP A 17 10.46 3.68 16.79
C ASP A 17 10.75 3.92 15.30
N VAL A 18 11.69 3.15 14.78
CA VAL A 18 12.11 3.21 13.37
C VAL A 18 10.95 2.95 12.42
N TYR A 19 10.04 2.03 12.76
CA TYR A 19 8.89 1.72 11.93
C TYR A 19 7.99 2.96 11.71
N THR A 20 7.63 3.64 12.78
CA THR A 20 6.81 4.86 12.69
C THR A 20 7.53 5.97 11.92
N ILE A 21 8.85 6.13 12.08
CA ILE A 21 9.63 7.13 11.35
C ILE A 21 9.60 6.84 9.85
N VAL A 22 9.86 5.59 9.44
CA VAL A 22 9.84 5.17 8.03
C VAL A 22 8.43 5.32 7.44
N LEU A 23 7.41 4.86 8.14
CA LEU A 23 6.02 4.96 7.68
C LEU A 23 5.59 6.42 7.45
N ASN A 24 5.88 7.30 8.41
CA ASN A 24 5.55 8.73 8.29
C ASN A 24 6.27 9.38 7.10
N ARG A 25 7.53 9.01 6.87
CA ARG A 25 8.30 9.51 5.73
C ARG A 25 7.69 9.07 4.40
N LEU A 26 7.34 7.79 4.27
CA LEU A 26 6.66 7.25 3.08
C LEU A 26 5.32 7.97 2.83
N ILE A 27 4.51 8.17 3.88
CA ILE A 27 3.22 8.89 3.77
C ILE A 27 3.44 10.30 3.23
N GLN A 28 4.42 11.04 3.74
CA GLN A 28 4.73 12.39 3.28
C GLN A 28 5.22 12.41 1.82
N GLU A 29 6.13 11.52 1.45
CA GLU A 29 6.66 11.41 0.08
C GLU A 29 5.58 11.02 -0.93
N GLN A 30 4.58 10.24 -0.51
CA GLN A 30 3.43 9.86 -1.34
C GLN A 30 2.30 10.90 -1.36
N GLY A 31 2.46 12.08 -0.73
CA GLY A 31 1.43 13.10 -0.68
C GLY A 31 0.20 12.70 0.13
N CYS A 32 0.39 11.89 1.17
CA CYS A 32 -0.68 11.39 2.05
C CYS A 32 -1.74 10.55 1.34
N ILE A 33 -1.36 9.78 0.32
CA ILE A 33 -2.25 8.84 -0.37
C ILE A 33 -1.71 7.41 -0.31
N CYS A 34 -2.62 6.46 -0.31
CA CYS A 34 -2.29 5.04 -0.39
C CYS A 34 -1.68 4.71 -1.76
N ALA A 35 -0.55 4.00 -1.80
CA ALA A 35 0.13 3.63 -3.03
C ALA A 35 -0.72 2.77 -3.98
N TYR A 36 -1.74 2.08 -3.47
CA TYR A 36 -2.59 1.19 -4.28
C TYR A 36 -3.94 1.83 -4.63
N CYS A 37 -4.77 2.16 -3.65
CA CYS A 37 -6.13 2.66 -3.92
C CYS A 37 -6.24 4.17 -4.07
N MET A 38 -5.15 4.91 -3.78
CA MET A 38 -5.05 6.38 -3.82
C MET A 38 -5.99 7.10 -2.84
N CYS A 39 -6.65 6.37 -1.92
CA CYS A 39 -7.40 6.98 -0.84
C CYS A 39 -6.47 7.74 0.10
N ARG A 40 -6.97 8.83 0.70
CA ARG A 40 -6.20 9.64 1.63
C ARG A 40 -5.79 8.83 2.87
N ILE A 41 -4.51 8.96 3.24
CA ILE A 41 -3.95 8.49 4.51
C ILE A 41 -3.74 9.72 5.39
N PRO A 42 -4.34 9.80 6.61
CA PRO A 42 -4.06 10.89 7.53
C PRO A 42 -2.57 10.93 7.94
N GLU A 43 -1.98 12.11 8.04
CA GLU A 43 -0.55 12.31 8.40
C GLU A 43 -0.15 11.67 9.73
N LYS A 44 -1.09 11.56 10.68
CA LYS A 44 -0.91 10.86 11.95
C LYS A 44 -1.71 9.55 11.94
N GLY A 45 -1.44 8.73 10.92
CA GLY A 45 -2.28 7.62 10.58
C GLY A 45 -2.03 6.36 11.39
N LYS A 46 -2.77 6.16 12.47
CA LYS A 46 -2.90 4.83 13.13
C LYS A 46 -3.49 3.74 12.21
N LYS A 47 -3.73 4.04 10.92
CA LYS A 47 -4.42 3.16 9.95
C LYS A 47 -3.67 3.03 8.62
N ALA A 48 -2.36 3.15 8.64
CA ALA A 48 -1.51 2.85 7.51
C ALA A 48 -0.45 1.82 7.89
N THR A 49 0.09 1.13 6.90
CA THR A 49 1.15 0.13 7.07
C THR A 49 2.23 0.30 6.03
N ILE A 50 3.45 -0.15 6.36
CA ILE A 50 4.51 -0.31 5.37
C ILE A 50 4.24 -1.59 4.59
N GLU A 51 4.18 -1.45 3.29
CA GLU A 51 4.02 -2.53 2.33
C GLU A 51 5.32 -2.75 1.56
N HIS A 52 5.67 -4.01 1.30
CA HIS A 52 6.80 -4.37 0.47
C HIS A 52 6.34 -4.73 -0.94
N ILE A 53 6.88 -4.06 -1.95
CA ILE A 53 6.55 -4.31 -3.36
C ILE A 53 6.88 -5.77 -3.69
N ASP A 54 8.11 -6.17 -3.44
CA ASP A 54 8.51 -7.58 -3.44
C ASP A 54 8.25 -8.16 -2.05
N PRO A 55 7.37 -9.16 -1.90
CA PRO A 55 6.99 -9.70 -0.60
C PRO A 55 8.19 -10.16 0.23
N GLN A 56 8.19 -9.88 1.52
CA GLN A 56 9.27 -10.30 2.44
C GLN A 56 9.52 -11.80 2.41
N SER A 57 8.47 -12.60 2.23
CA SER A 57 8.56 -14.05 2.13
C SER A 57 9.32 -14.56 0.89
N ALA A 58 9.48 -13.71 -0.13
CA ALA A 58 10.09 -14.06 -1.41
C ALA A 58 11.43 -13.34 -1.66
N THR A 59 11.95 -12.58 -0.67
CA THR A 59 13.14 -11.73 -0.84
C THR A 59 14.17 -11.96 0.24
N SER A 60 15.44 -11.56 -0.02
CA SER A 60 16.49 -11.55 1.00
C SER A 60 16.20 -10.52 2.11
N GLU A 61 16.80 -10.70 3.29
CA GLU A 61 16.68 -9.74 4.40
C GLU A 61 17.13 -8.33 4.00
N GLU A 62 18.18 -8.21 3.19
CA GLU A 62 18.69 -6.94 2.68
C GLU A 62 17.62 -6.21 1.86
N LYS A 63 16.91 -6.92 0.97
CA LYS A 63 15.84 -6.35 0.15
C LYS A 63 14.59 -6.03 0.95
N ALA A 64 14.30 -6.80 1.99
CA ALA A 64 13.22 -6.51 2.92
C ALA A 64 13.48 -5.22 3.71
N LEU A 65 14.74 -4.84 3.93
CA LEU A 65 15.13 -3.59 4.59
C LEU A 65 15.41 -2.45 3.60
N ASP A 66 15.35 -2.67 2.29
CA ASP A 66 15.56 -1.62 1.30
C ASP A 66 14.35 -0.68 1.27
N TYR A 67 14.57 0.58 1.63
CA TYR A 67 13.55 1.63 1.59
C TYR A 67 12.86 1.75 0.22
N ARG A 68 13.60 1.50 -0.88
CA ARG A 68 13.08 1.52 -2.25
C ARG A 68 12.11 0.39 -2.56
N ASN A 69 12.04 -0.62 -1.68
CA ASN A 69 11.06 -1.71 -1.75
C ASN A 69 9.83 -1.46 -0.88
N MET A 70 9.73 -0.26 -0.25
CA MET A 70 8.68 0.05 0.73
C MET A 70 7.72 1.10 0.20
N LEU A 71 6.44 0.94 0.54
CA LEU A 71 5.36 1.88 0.24
C LEU A 71 4.48 2.06 1.47
N ALA A 72 3.87 3.24 1.61
CA ALA A 72 2.79 3.42 2.57
C ALA A 72 1.45 3.04 1.94
N VAL A 73 0.70 2.18 2.60
CA VAL A 73 -0.64 1.77 2.17
C VAL A 73 -1.64 1.93 3.30
N CYS A 74 -2.91 2.13 2.95
CA CYS A 74 -3.98 2.22 3.93
C CYS A 74 -4.23 0.86 4.61
N ASN A 75 -4.96 0.86 5.72
CA ASN A 75 -5.33 -0.35 6.45
C ASN A 75 -6.07 -1.40 5.59
N GLY A 76 -6.72 -0.98 4.51
CA GLY A 76 -7.40 -1.90 3.59
C GLY A 76 -8.60 -2.62 4.21
N ASN A 77 -9.15 -2.13 5.34
CA ASN A 77 -10.20 -2.80 6.13
C ASN A 77 -9.75 -4.17 6.67
N ARG A 78 -8.50 -4.23 7.16
CA ARG A 78 -7.83 -5.46 7.62
C ARG A 78 -8.64 -6.27 8.63
N ASP A 79 -9.40 -5.60 9.50
CA ASP A 79 -10.17 -6.20 10.58
C ASP A 79 -11.54 -6.76 10.12
N ALA A 80 -11.90 -6.61 8.84
CA ALA A 80 -13.12 -7.21 8.30
C ALA A 80 -13.07 -8.74 8.36
N HIS A 81 -14.20 -9.35 8.70
CA HIS A 81 -14.31 -10.80 8.72
C HIS A 81 -14.34 -11.42 7.33
N ASN A 82 -14.92 -10.70 6.36
CA ASN A 82 -15.04 -11.16 4.98
C ASN A 82 -13.92 -10.57 4.12
N ASP A 83 -13.17 -11.42 3.43
CA ASP A 83 -12.08 -10.97 2.55
C ASP A 83 -12.58 -10.08 1.41
N LYS A 84 -13.82 -10.21 0.95
CA LYS A 84 -14.41 -9.33 -0.08
C LYS A 84 -14.51 -7.86 0.37
N GLU A 85 -14.53 -7.60 1.67
CA GLU A 85 -14.55 -6.25 2.25
C GLU A 85 -13.16 -5.65 2.42
N LYS A 86 -12.10 -6.42 2.14
CA LYS A 86 -10.71 -5.97 2.22
C LYS A 86 -10.23 -5.47 0.87
N SER A 87 -9.19 -4.64 0.89
CA SER A 87 -8.47 -4.22 -0.31
C SER A 87 -7.01 -3.91 0.00
N CYS A 88 -6.24 -3.54 -1.01
CA CYS A 88 -4.82 -3.20 -0.86
C CYS A 88 -4.02 -4.35 -0.24
N ASP A 89 -3.06 -4.06 0.63
CA ASP A 89 -2.25 -5.08 1.32
C ASP A 89 -3.10 -6.07 2.13
N ALA A 90 -4.16 -5.61 2.78
CA ALA A 90 -5.05 -6.46 3.57
C ALA A 90 -5.72 -7.58 2.73
N HIS A 91 -5.96 -7.34 1.44
CA HIS A 91 -6.48 -8.34 0.50
C HIS A 91 -5.36 -9.09 -0.21
N ARG A 92 -4.30 -8.39 -0.62
CA ARG A 92 -3.13 -8.96 -1.30
C ARG A 92 -2.44 -10.04 -0.47
N LYS A 93 -2.25 -9.81 0.82
CA LYS A 93 -1.43 -10.66 1.70
C LYS A 93 0.02 -10.73 1.16
N ASN A 94 0.50 -11.91 0.77
CA ASN A 94 1.85 -12.13 0.23
C ASN A 94 1.86 -12.46 -1.28
N ALA A 95 0.76 -12.20 -2.00
CA ALA A 95 0.73 -12.48 -3.42
C ALA A 95 1.70 -11.58 -4.20
N PRO A 96 2.48 -12.12 -5.15
CA PRO A 96 3.32 -11.30 -6.02
C PRO A 96 2.44 -10.42 -6.91
N LEU A 97 2.97 -9.26 -7.32
CA LEU A 97 2.30 -8.33 -8.22
C LEU A 97 3.11 -8.13 -9.50
N SER A 98 2.42 -8.04 -10.62
CA SER A 98 2.95 -7.58 -11.91
C SER A 98 2.95 -6.06 -11.97
N VAL A 99 1.97 -5.41 -11.33
CA VAL A 99 1.93 -3.95 -11.21
C VAL A 99 2.91 -3.46 -10.13
N ASN A 100 3.70 -2.45 -10.46
CA ASN A 100 4.58 -1.77 -9.52
C ASN A 100 4.32 -0.26 -9.55
N PRO A 101 3.81 0.34 -8.46
CA PRO A 101 3.52 1.78 -8.41
C PRO A 101 4.73 2.71 -8.66
N LEU A 102 5.95 2.18 -8.54
CA LEU A 102 7.19 2.93 -8.77
C LEU A 102 7.74 2.79 -10.20
N LYS A 103 7.08 2.02 -11.07
CA LYS A 103 7.52 1.76 -12.44
C LYS A 103 6.48 2.24 -13.44
N SER A 104 6.80 3.29 -14.17
CA SER A 104 5.91 3.90 -15.16
C SER A 104 5.49 2.96 -16.29
N ASP A 105 6.34 2.00 -16.67
CA ASP A 105 6.03 0.99 -17.67
C ASP A 105 4.85 0.09 -17.24
N THR A 106 4.80 -0.31 -15.96
CA THR A 106 3.68 -1.10 -15.43
C THR A 106 2.40 -0.28 -15.29
N LEU A 107 2.51 1.04 -15.13
CA LEU A 107 1.37 1.95 -14.98
C LEU A 107 0.76 2.38 -16.31
N SER A 108 1.47 2.24 -17.43
CA SER A 108 1.04 2.70 -18.75
C SER A 108 -0.21 1.96 -19.28
N SER A 109 -0.47 0.75 -18.78
CA SER A 109 -1.63 -0.05 -19.17
C SER A 109 -2.89 0.27 -18.36
N LEU A 110 -2.80 1.08 -17.28
CA LEU A 110 -3.91 1.40 -16.39
C LEU A 110 -4.98 2.23 -17.10
N LYS A 111 -6.25 1.94 -16.82
CA LYS A 111 -7.41 2.68 -17.33
C LYS A 111 -8.40 2.90 -16.20
N TYR A 112 -8.97 4.11 -16.18
CA TYR A 112 -10.05 4.48 -15.28
C TYR A 112 -11.35 4.57 -16.08
N LEU A 113 -12.39 3.90 -15.58
CA LEU A 113 -13.71 3.88 -16.22
C LEU A 113 -14.58 5.03 -15.68
N SER A 114 -15.61 5.40 -16.43
CA SER A 114 -16.53 6.49 -16.05
C SER A 114 -17.31 6.23 -14.77
N ASN A 115 -17.46 4.96 -14.38
CA ASN A 115 -18.07 4.58 -13.10
C ASN A 115 -17.08 4.63 -11.91
N GLY A 116 -15.79 4.98 -12.16
CA GLY A 116 -14.73 5.05 -11.16
C GLY A 116 -13.95 3.75 -10.96
N GLU A 117 -14.30 2.67 -11.66
CA GLU A 117 -13.51 1.45 -11.62
C GLU A 117 -12.14 1.62 -12.27
N ILE A 118 -11.16 0.86 -11.81
CA ILE A 118 -9.83 0.75 -12.41
C ILE A 118 -9.71 -0.60 -13.14
N THR A 119 -9.04 -0.57 -14.28
CA THR A 119 -8.69 -1.76 -15.05
C THR A 119 -7.35 -1.56 -15.75
N ALA A 120 -6.91 -2.52 -16.53
CA ALA A 120 -5.71 -2.41 -17.35
C ALA A 120 -5.91 -3.11 -18.71
N SER A 121 -5.10 -2.71 -19.70
CA SER A 121 -5.01 -3.43 -20.98
C SER A 121 -4.12 -4.66 -20.92
N ASP A 122 -3.23 -4.74 -19.93
CA ASP A 122 -2.44 -5.93 -19.61
C ASP A 122 -3.23 -6.83 -18.66
N ASP A 123 -3.41 -8.11 -19.01
CA ASP A 123 -4.24 -9.04 -18.24
C ASP A 123 -3.66 -9.38 -16.86
N ALA A 124 -2.33 -9.48 -16.73
CA ALA A 124 -1.69 -9.75 -15.45
C ALA A 124 -1.87 -8.55 -14.49
N ILE A 125 -1.66 -7.34 -14.99
CA ILE A 125 -1.89 -6.12 -14.21
C ILE A 125 -3.37 -5.95 -13.88
N LYS A 126 -4.28 -6.22 -14.83
CA LYS A 126 -5.73 -6.19 -14.57
C LYS A 126 -6.11 -7.14 -13.44
N LYS A 127 -5.58 -8.36 -13.44
CA LYS A 127 -5.80 -9.33 -12.36
C LYS A 127 -5.28 -8.80 -11.01
N ASP A 128 -4.10 -8.18 -11.00
CA ASP A 128 -3.56 -7.58 -9.77
C ASP A 128 -4.50 -6.50 -9.21
N LEU A 129 -4.99 -5.60 -10.06
CA LEU A 129 -5.85 -4.50 -9.63
C LEU A 129 -7.21 -4.98 -9.13
N CYS A 130 -7.85 -5.90 -9.86
CA CYS A 130 -9.23 -6.31 -9.61
C CYS A 130 -9.33 -7.43 -8.58
N ASP A 131 -8.46 -8.45 -8.70
CA ASP A 131 -8.56 -9.68 -7.91
C ASP A 131 -7.59 -9.68 -6.73
N THR A 132 -6.30 -9.36 -6.96
CA THR A 132 -5.27 -9.47 -5.91
C THR A 132 -5.34 -8.32 -4.91
N LEU A 133 -5.50 -7.10 -5.38
CA LEU A 133 -5.58 -5.89 -4.56
C LEU A 133 -7.02 -5.46 -4.25
N ASN A 134 -8.01 -6.00 -4.97
CA ASN A 134 -9.43 -5.65 -4.86
C ASN A 134 -9.67 -4.13 -4.88
N LEU A 135 -9.10 -3.43 -5.89
CA LEU A 135 -9.18 -1.97 -5.96
C LEU A 135 -10.53 -1.44 -6.48
N ASN A 136 -11.45 -2.33 -6.86
CA ASN A 136 -12.84 -2.00 -7.19
C ASN A 136 -13.82 -2.42 -6.08
N CYS A 137 -13.33 -2.54 -4.84
CA CYS A 137 -14.12 -2.92 -3.68
C CYS A 137 -15.24 -1.90 -3.40
N SER A 138 -16.48 -2.32 -3.62
CA SER A 138 -17.70 -1.50 -3.40
C SER A 138 -17.96 -1.24 -1.92
N GLU A 139 -17.71 -2.22 -1.05
CA GLU A 139 -17.91 -2.12 0.40
C GLU A 139 -17.04 -1.01 1.01
N ARG A 140 -15.88 -0.74 0.37
CA ARG A 140 -15.00 0.37 0.74
C ARG A 140 -15.27 1.65 -0.05
N ARG A 141 -16.25 1.65 -0.93
CA ARG A 141 -16.61 2.76 -1.81
C ARG A 141 -15.41 3.31 -2.60
N ILE A 142 -14.47 2.45 -2.99
CA ILE A 142 -13.26 2.88 -3.71
C ILE A 142 -13.59 3.43 -5.10
N PRO A 143 -14.44 2.76 -5.93
CA PRO A 143 -14.85 3.30 -7.21
C PRO A 143 -15.59 4.65 -7.09
N GLU A 144 -16.51 4.77 -6.15
CA GLU A 144 -17.28 6.01 -5.93
C GLU A 144 -16.38 7.18 -5.54
N ASN A 145 -15.43 6.94 -4.62
CA ASN A 145 -14.47 7.96 -4.19
C ASN A 145 -13.56 8.40 -5.35
N ARG A 146 -13.12 7.44 -6.18
CA ARG A 146 -12.31 7.72 -7.37
C ARG A 146 -13.10 8.48 -8.42
N LYS A 147 -14.36 8.09 -8.66
CA LYS A 147 -15.26 8.80 -9.55
C LYS A 147 -15.46 10.24 -9.09
N ALA A 148 -15.73 10.47 -7.80
CA ALA A 148 -15.88 11.81 -7.24
C ALA A 148 -14.62 12.67 -7.44
N ALA A 149 -13.44 12.10 -7.26
CA ALA A 149 -12.18 12.80 -7.53
C ALA A 149 -12.00 13.15 -9.01
N LEU A 150 -12.32 12.23 -9.93
CA LEU A 150 -12.21 12.46 -11.38
C LEU A 150 -13.22 13.51 -11.91
N THR A 151 -14.38 13.66 -11.25
CA THR A 151 -15.41 14.64 -11.67
C THR A 151 -15.23 16.02 -11.03
N ALA A 152 -14.32 16.15 -10.05
CA ALA A 152 -14.02 17.44 -9.40
C ALA A 152 -13.06 18.33 -10.20
N TYR A 153 -12.51 17.81 -11.31
CA TYR A 153 -11.62 18.50 -12.26
C TYR A 153 -12.29 18.63 -13.62
#